data_347cbf37b9432ab97a71fe8420380d87
#
_entry.id   347cbf37b9432ab97a71fe8420380d87
#
_cell.length_a   1.000
_cell.length_b   1.000
_cell.length_c   1.000
_cell.angle_alpha   90.00
_cell.angle_beta   90.00
_cell.angle_gamma   90.00
#
_symmetry.space_group_name_H-M   'P 1'
#
loop_
_entity.id
_entity.type
_entity.pdbx_description
1 polymer ?
#
loop_
_entity_poly.entity_id
_entity_poly.type
_entity_poly.pdbx_seq_one_letter_code
_entity_poly.pdbx_strand_id
1 'polypeptide(L)'
;MAHPRFEALNLISDPIHGYLELTKRLPAAQSTRLGLPVEAVAEEDLLDTPWVQRLRRISQLQSARWVFPTAEHSRFTHGLGVMHEAGLWGRALYPTLRETLLADTLTEVEASEEPIPSAGLVVETLRVAGLLHDVGHGPFAHFFDDHVLARFAAPAHPSRDPAKRLSHEDLGQAIVERELADLIVGLRRAPAAEPALGAFAEGEAIEPRWISFLISKPPLADPTMPLWVRRLQPLFSGIFTVDNLDYVRRDAYLTGVATGPIDADRLRRYCFISERGLALYEPGLGALEMFLTARLFL
;
A
#
# COMPACT_ATOMS: atom_id res chain seq x y z
N MET A 1 33.22 -9.49 1.57
CA MET A 1 32.35 -8.52 2.27
C MET A 1 30.96 -8.66 1.69
N ALA A 2 29.92 -8.69 2.51
CA ALA A 2 28.54 -8.72 2.01
C ALA A 2 28.20 -7.38 1.33
N HIS A 3 27.39 -7.42 0.26
CA HIS A 3 26.95 -6.21 -0.42
C HIS A 3 25.90 -5.49 0.44
N PRO A 4 25.96 -4.17 0.63
CA PRO A 4 25.08 -3.39 1.52
C PRO A 4 23.58 -3.68 1.32
N ARG A 5 23.13 -3.82 0.06
CA ARG A 5 21.74 -4.16 -0.28
C ARG A 5 21.27 -5.44 0.42
N PHE A 6 22.05 -6.52 0.36
CA PHE A 6 21.65 -7.81 0.94
C PHE A 6 21.76 -7.85 2.47
N GLU A 7 22.52 -6.91 3.05
CA GLU A 7 22.56 -6.77 4.48
C GLU A 7 21.33 -6.06 5.04
N ALA A 8 20.75 -5.14 4.26
CA ALA A 8 19.64 -4.30 4.71
C ALA A 8 18.25 -4.81 4.35
N LEU A 9 18.16 -5.86 3.52
CA LEU A 9 16.90 -6.38 3.00
C LEU A 9 16.76 -7.89 3.20
N ASN A 10 15.52 -8.32 3.44
CA ASN A 10 15.08 -9.70 3.26
C ASN A 10 14.39 -9.83 1.90
N LEU A 11 14.45 -11.03 1.32
CA LEU A 11 13.78 -11.38 0.07
C LEU A 11 12.76 -12.48 0.32
N ILE A 12 11.55 -12.28 -0.16
CA ILE A 12 10.48 -13.29 -0.17
C ILE A 12 10.19 -13.64 -1.62
N SER A 13 10.21 -14.94 -1.96
CA SER A 13 9.79 -15.41 -3.27
C SER A 13 8.27 -15.38 -3.40
N ASP A 14 7.77 -14.82 -4.49
CA ASP A 14 6.35 -14.72 -4.81
C ASP A 14 6.09 -15.11 -6.26
N PRO A 15 5.08 -15.95 -6.56
CA PRO A 15 4.85 -16.46 -7.92
C PRO A 15 4.36 -15.38 -8.90
N ILE A 16 3.84 -14.25 -8.42
CA ILE A 16 3.30 -13.17 -9.23
C ILE A 16 4.33 -12.08 -9.48
N HIS A 17 5.11 -11.74 -8.46
CA HIS A 17 6.03 -10.60 -8.47
C HIS A 17 7.51 -11.00 -8.53
N GLY A 18 7.82 -12.29 -8.44
CA GLY A 18 9.19 -12.80 -8.36
C GLY A 18 9.75 -12.65 -6.95
N TYR A 19 10.47 -11.58 -6.67
CA TYR A 19 11.03 -11.32 -5.34
C TYR A 19 10.50 -10.05 -4.73
N LEU A 20 9.92 -10.17 -3.54
CA LEU A 20 9.48 -9.05 -2.72
C LEU A 20 10.62 -8.67 -1.77
N GLU A 21 10.98 -7.40 -1.76
CA GLU A 21 12.00 -6.84 -0.87
C GLU A 21 11.34 -6.32 0.40
N LEU A 22 11.93 -6.64 1.56
CA LEU A 22 11.51 -6.15 2.87
C LEU A 22 12.70 -5.54 3.59
N THR A 23 12.52 -4.40 4.22
CA THR A 23 13.52 -3.89 5.15
C THR A 23 13.57 -4.77 6.40
N LYS A 24 14.78 -5.03 6.90
CA LYS A 24 14.99 -5.81 8.12
C LYS A 24 15.65 -4.98 9.22
N ARG A 25 15.42 -5.36 10.47
CA ARG A 25 16.11 -4.75 11.61
C ARG A 25 17.63 -5.01 11.52
N LEU A 26 18.39 -3.97 11.75
CA LEU A 26 19.86 -4.03 11.69
C LEU A 26 20.45 -3.78 13.08
N PRO A 27 21.53 -4.52 13.45
CA PRO A 27 22.34 -4.14 14.59
C PRO A 27 22.89 -2.71 14.46
N ALA A 28 23.03 -1.98 15.57
CA ALA A 28 23.47 -0.58 15.59
C ALA A 28 24.75 -0.32 14.77
N ALA A 29 25.76 -1.18 14.93
CA ALA A 29 27.03 -1.07 14.19
C ALA A 29 26.82 -1.21 12.65
N GLN A 30 25.84 -2.01 12.23
CA GLN A 30 25.51 -2.23 10.82
C GLN A 30 24.72 -1.05 10.24
N SER A 31 23.76 -0.51 11.01
CA SER A 31 23.03 0.71 10.67
C SER A 31 23.99 1.88 10.47
N THR A 32 24.89 2.12 11.41
CA THR A 32 25.91 3.18 11.35
C THR A 32 26.80 3.02 10.10
N ARG A 33 27.28 1.80 9.83
CA ARG A 33 28.11 1.53 8.65
C ARG A 33 27.39 1.81 7.33
N LEU A 34 26.09 1.58 7.26
CA LEU A 34 25.24 1.80 6.09
C LEU A 34 24.67 3.23 6.01
N GLY A 35 25.00 4.10 6.98
CA GLY A 35 24.45 5.46 7.05
C GLY A 35 22.94 5.47 7.35
N LEU A 36 22.42 4.45 8.03
CA LEU A 36 21.01 4.30 8.37
C LEU A 36 20.76 4.66 9.84
N PRO A 37 19.56 5.12 10.18
CA PRO A 37 19.16 5.37 11.59
C PRO A 37 19.37 4.12 12.46
N VAL A 38 19.95 4.34 13.63
CA VAL A 38 20.11 3.29 14.64
C VAL A 38 18.75 3.09 15.35
N GLU A 39 18.42 1.86 15.70
CA GLU A 39 17.17 1.49 16.37
C GLU A 39 15.87 1.79 15.57
N ALA A 40 15.99 2.02 14.28
CA ALA A 40 14.81 2.18 13.44
C ALA A 40 14.02 0.86 13.34
N VAL A 41 12.68 0.98 13.41
CA VAL A 41 11.76 -0.10 13.07
C VAL A 41 11.93 -0.46 11.60
N ALA A 42 11.80 -1.74 11.27
CA ALA A 42 11.82 -2.24 9.90
C ALA A 42 10.45 -2.82 9.51
N GLU A 43 10.21 -3.02 8.21
CA GLU A 43 8.96 -3.64 7.73
C GLU A 43 8.77 -5.06 8.31
N GLU A 44 9.85 -5.79 8.58
CA GLU A 44 9.75 -7.13 9.22
C GLU A 44 9.13 -7.05 10.61
N ASP A 45 9.37 -5.98 11.38
CA ASP A 45 8.77 -5.81 12.71
C ASP A 45 7.24 -5.62 12.62
N LEU A 46 6.78 -4.87 11.59
CA LEU A 46 5.37 -4.68 11.32
C LEU A 46 4.73 -5.98 10.81
N LEU A 47 5.44 -6.67 9.91
CA LEU A 47 5.00 -7.94 9.34
C LEU A 47 4.82 -9.02 10.41
N ASP A 48 5.70 -9.08 11.42
CA ASP A 48 5.71 -10.10 12.47
C ASP A 48 4.70 -9.81 13.60
N THR A 49 3.95 -8.72 13.51
CA THR A 49 2.89 -8.47 14.49
C THR A 49 1.78 -9.52 14.41
N PRO A 50 1.12 -9.85 15.54
CA PRO A 50 -0.05 -10.75 15.50
C PRO A 50 -1.16 -10.27 14.58
N TRP A 51 -1.31 -8.96 14.39
CA TRP A 51 -2.29 -8.32 13.53
C TRP A 51 -2.10 -8.67 12.06
N VAL A 52 -0.88 -8.66 11.57
CA VAL A 52 -0.55 -9.04 10.19
C VAL A 52 -0.46 -10.56 10.05
N GLN A 53 0.20 -11.25 10.99
CA GLN A 53 0.39 -12.71 10.92
C GLN A 53 -0.94 -13.49 10.94
N ARG A 54 -1.99 -13.00 11.61
CA ARG A 54 -3.31 -13.66 11.60
C ARG A 54 -3.91 -13.78 10.20
N LEU A 55 -3.56 -12.86 9.27
CA LEU A 55 -4.05 -12.88 7.89
C LEU A 55 -3.63 -14.16 7.13
N ARG A 56 -2.59 -14.87 7.58
CA ARG A 56 -2.21 -16.20 7.05
C ARG A 56 -3.33 -17.24 7.18
N ARG A 57 -4.25 -17.04 8.14
CA ARG A 57 -5.37 -17.95 8.42
C ARG A 57 -6.69 -17.49 7.80
N ILE A 58 -6.68 -16.40 7.05
CA ILE A 58 -7.85 -15.86 6.35
C ILE A 58 -7.62 -16.05 4.85
N SER A 59 -8.43 -16.94 4.25
CA SER A 59 -8.37 -17.19 2.80
C SER A 59 -8.77 -15.94 2.02
N GLN A 60 -8.06 -15.64 0.93
CA GLN A 60 -8.39 -14.54 0.03
C GLN A 60 -9.75 -14.78 -0.64
N LEU A 61 -9.97 -15.96 -1.18
CA LEU A 61 -11.16 -16.30 -1.95
C LEU A 61 -12.31 -16.88 -1.10
N GLN A 62 -12.21 -16.80 0.24
CA GLN A 62 -13.28 -17.27 1.14
C GLN A 62 -13.75 -18.70 0.79
N SER A 63 -15.04 -18.89 0.51
CA SER A 63 -15.61 -20.20 0.14
C SER A 63 -15.32 -20.61 -1.31
N ALA A 64 -14.98 -19.67 -2.20
CA ALA A 64 -14.65 -19.98 -3.59
C ALA A 64 -13.43 -20.91 -3.73
N ARG A 65 -12.53 -20.94 -2.75
CA ARG A 65 -11.41 -21.89 -2.68
C ARG A 65 -11.83 -23.35 -2.73
N TRP A 66 -13.05 -23.69 -2.33
CA TRP A 66 -13.57 -25.07 -2.41
C TRP A 66 -13.94 -25.45 -3.83
N VAL A 67 -14.18 -24.49 -4.71
CA VAL A 67 -14.41 -24.71 -6.14
C VAL A 67 -13.09 -24.70 -6.90
N PHE A 68 -12.12 -23.89 -6.46
CA PHE A 68 -10.79 -23.75 -7.04
C PHE A 68 -9.73 -24.32 -6.10
N PRO A 69 -9.42 -25.64 -6.17
CA PRO A 69 -8.59 -26.31 -5.15
C PRO A 69 -7.15 -25.78 -5.02
N THR A 70 -6.63 -25.13 -6.06
CA THR A 70 -5.28 -24.53 -6.06
C THR A 70 -5.26 -23.10 -5.48
N ALA A 71 -6.42 -22.48 -5.30
CA ALA A 71 -6.56 -21.10 -4.81
C ALA A 71 -6.63 -21.03 -3.27
N GLU A 72 -5.67 -21.65 -2.60
CA GLU A 72 -5.54 -21.72 -1.13
C GLU A 72 -4.74 -20.54 -0.53
N HIS A 73 -4.47 -19.50 -1.31
CA HIS A 73 -3.71 -18.35 -0.83
C HIS A 73 -4.49 -17.51 0.20
N SER A 74 -3.71 -16.91 1.07
CA SER A 74 -4.22 -16.13 2.20
C SER A 74 -4.19 -14.62 1.91
N ARG A 75 -4.94 -13.84 2.67
CA ARG A 75 -4.85 -12.38 2.68
C ARG A 75 -3.45 -11.88 3.05
N PHE A 76 -2.67 -12.68 3.77
CA PHE A 76 -1.28 -12.37 4.06
C PHE A 76 -0.42 -12.30 2.79
N THR A 77 -0.50 -13.31 1.92
CA THR A 77 0.27 -13.33 0.67
C THR A 77 -0.18 -12.25 -0.31
N HIS A 78 -1.48 -11.98 -0.36
CA HIS A 78 -2.04 -10.86 -1.10
C HIS A 78 -1.53 -9.52 -0.55
N GLY A 79 -1.61 -9.27 0.76
CA GLY A 79 -1.11 -8.04 1.38
C GLY A 79 0.37 -7.77 1.11
N LEU A 80 1.21 -8.83 1.05
CA LEU A 80 2.62 -8.69 0.63
C LEU A 80 2.74 -8.25 -0.84
N GLY A 81 1.92 -8.81 -1.73
CA GLY A 81 1.89 -8.42 -3.14
C GLY A 81 1.43 -6.97 -3.32
N VAL A 82 0.38 -6.55 -2.61
CA VAL A 82 -0.11 -5.16 -2.63
C VAL A 82 0.94 -4.19 -2.09
N MET A 83 1.64 -4.55 -1.01
CA MET A 83 2.77 -3.78 -0.49
C MET A 83 3.86 -3.59 -1.56
N HIS A 84 4.21 -4.64 -2.29
CA HIS A 84 5.20 -4.59 -3.35
C HIS A 84 4.75 -3.68 -4.50
N GLU A 85 3.54 -3.88 -5.02
CA GLU A 85 2.96 -3.03 -6.06
C GLU A 85 2.93 -1.55 -5.63
N ALA A 86 2.45 -1.26 -4.43
CA ALA A 86 2.41 0.10 -3.89
C ALA A 86 3.80 0.75 -3.88
N GLY A 87 4.84 -0.01 -3.53
CA GLY A 87 6.22 0.45 -3.59
C GLY A 87 6.70 0.75 -5.01
N LEU A 88 6.35 -0.10 -5.99
CA LEU A 88 6.68 0.13 -7.41
C LEU A 88 6.00 1.40 -7.94
N TRP A 89 4.72 1.59 -7.61
CA TRP A 89 3.95 2.78 -7.98
C TRP A 89 4.50 4.05 -7.31
N GLY A 90 4.85 3.98 -6.03
CA GLY A 90 5.47 5.10 -5.31
C GLY A 90 6.75 5.58 -5.99
N ARG A 91 7.62 4.65 -6.36
CA ARG A 91 8.88 4.98 -7.08
C ARG A 91 8.61 5.60 -8.46
N ALA A 92 7.65 5.04 -9.21
CA ALA A 92 7.34 5.51 -10.57
C ALA A 92 6.69 6.90 -10.58
N LEU A 93 5.83 7.19 -9.61
CA LEU A 93 5.07 8.44 -9.54
C LEU A 93 5.82 9.57 -8.83
N TYR A 94 6.80 9.26 -7.99
CA TYR A 94 7.50 10.25 -7.17
C TYR A 94 8.10 11.43 -7.96
N PRO A 95 8.76 11.25 -9.14
CA PRO A 95 9.29 12.37 -9.89
C PRO A 95 8.23 13.42 -10.24
N THR A 96 7.11 12.98 -10.82
CA THR A 96 6.01 13.88 -11.23
C THR A 96 5.23 14.43 -10.03
N LEU A 97 5.08 13.65 -8.96
CA LEU A 97 4.54 14.14 -7.69
C LEU A 97 5.39 15.31 -7.15
N ARG A 98 6.70 15.12 -7.10
CA ARG A 98 7.62 16.17 -6.64
C ARG A 98 7.56 17.42 -7.50
N GLU A 99 7.50 17.28 -8.82
CA GLU A 99 7.37 18.39 -9.78
C GLU A 99 6.09 19.20 -9.52
N THR A 100 4.95 18.51 -9.35
CA THR A 100 3.67 19.19 -9.09
C THR A 100 3.65 19.88 -7.72
N LEU A 101 4.24 19.28 -6.68
CA LEU A 101 4.32 19.92 -5.36
C LEU A 101 5.22 21.18 -5.41
N LEU A 102 6.31 21.14 -6.17
CA LEU A 102 7.16 22.33 -6.39
C LEU A 102 6.43 23.43 -7.15
N ALA A 103 5.62 23.10 -8.16
CA ALA A 103 4.85 24.06 -8.91
C ALA A 103 3.82 24.77 -8.03
N ASP A 104 3.13 24.04 -7.14
CA ASP A 104 2.14 24.59 -6.21
C ASP A 104 2.77 25.58 -5.22
N THR A 105 3.99 25.30 -4.73
CA THR A 105 4.71 26.23 -3.84
C THR A 105 5.07 27.55 -4.51
N LEU A 106 5.18 27.59 -5.85
CA LEU A 106 5.52 28.79 -6.61
C LEU A 106 4.32 29.66 -7.00
N THR A 107 3.10 29.09 -6.96
CA THR A 107 1.89 29.77 -7.47
C THR A 107 1.10 30.58 -6.41
N GLU A 108 1.53 30.64 -5.15
CA GLU A 108 0.91 31.37 -4.02
C GLU A 108 -0.58 31.05 -3.76
N VAL A 109 -1.23 30.25 -4.60
CA VAL A 109 -2.68 30.00 -4.53
C VAL A 109 -3.03 28.96 -3.46
N GLU A 110 -2.12 28.05 -3.16
CA GLU A 110 -2.18 27.12 -2.04
C GLU A 110 -0.75 26.79 -1.53
N ALA A 111 0.03 27.80 -1.23
CA ALA A 111 1.34 27.61 -0.61
C ALA A 111 1.16 26.88 0.73
N SER A 112 1.05 25.57 0.69
CA SER A 112 1.21 24.77 1.89
C SER A 112 2.66 24.95 2.33
N GLU A 113 2.89 25.41 3.55
CA GLU A 113 4.21 25.43 4.18
C GLU A 113 4.76 24.00 4.39
N GLU A 114 4.07 22.99 3.84
CA GLU A 114 4.41 21.59 3.98
C GLU A 114 5.70 21.28 3.20
N PRO A 115 6.70 20.70 3.84
CA PRO A 115 7.92 20.29 3.15
C PRO A 115 7.61 19.20 2.12
N ILE A 116 8.32 19.22 0.99
CA ILE A 116 8.22 18.18 -0.02
C ILE A 116 8.76 16.88 0.58
N PRO A 117 7.96 15.79 0.61
CA PRO A 117 8.38 14.54 1.21
C PRO A 117 9.54 13.90 0.44
N SER A 118 10.43 13.21 1.15
CA SER A 118 11.46 12.38 0.51
C SER A 118 10.85 11.20 -0.25
N ALA A 119 11.58 10.69 -1.25
CA ALA A 119 11.16 9.49 -1.98
C ALA A 119 10.97 8.29 -1.05
N GLY A 120 11.86 8.15 -0.05
CA GLY A 120 11.78 7.10 0.95
C GLY A 120 10.48 7.15 1.73
N LEU A 121 10.10 8.32 2.23
CA LEU A 121 8.84 8.52 2.97
C LEU A 121 7.62 8.18 2.11
N VAL A 122 7.55 8.67 0.88
CA VAL A 122 6.42 8.41 -0.03
C VAL A 122 6.30 6.92 -0.32
N VAL A 123 7.39 6.27 -0.71
CA VAL A 123 7.40 4.85 -1.06
C VAL A 123 7.00 4.00 0.14
N GLU A 124 7.57 4.28 1.32
CA GLU A 124 7.28 3.47 2.51
C GLU A 124 5.84 3.68 3.01
N THR A 125 5.33 4.90 2.95
CA THR A 125 3.92 5.18 3.29
C THR A 125 2.96 4.34 2.42
N LEU A 126 3.19 4.31 1.11
CA LEU A 126 2.37 3.51 0.21
C LEU A 126 2.54 2.00 0.45
N ARG A 127 3.75 1.53 0.73
CA ARG A 127 4.03 0.13 1.05
C ARG A 127 3.31 -0.31 2.31
N VAL A 128 3.38 0.47 3.37
CA VAL A 128 2.67 0.20 4.64
C VAL A 128 1.16 0.21 4.42
N ALA A 129 0.62 1.19 3.68
CA ALA A 129 -0.79 1.21 3.32
C ALA A 129 -1.20 -0.06 2.53
N GLY A 130 -0.38 -0.48 1.57
CA GLY A 130 -0.60 -1.72 0.82
C GLY A 130 -0.58 -2.98 1.70
N LEU A 131 0.36 -3.08 2.65
CA LEU A 131 0.42 -4.20 3.59
C LEU A 131 -0.82 -4.27 4.50
N LEU A 132 -1.29 -3.12 4.95
CA LEU A 132 -2.30 -3.01 5.99
C LEU A 132 -3.73 -2.78 5.47
N HIS A 133 -3.94 -2.66 4.14
CA HIS A 133 -5.26 -2.33 3.58
C HIS A 133 -6.35 -3.31 4.01
N ASP A 134 -6.00 -4.58 4.18
CA ASP A 134 -6.88 -5.69 4.57
C ASP A 134 -6.74 -6.12 6.04
N VAL A 135 -5.94 -5.38 6.86
CA VAL A 135 -5.64 -5.79 8.23
C VAL A 135 -6.87 -5.90 9.13
N GLY A 136 -7.97 -5.24 8.80
CA GLY A 136 -9.22 -5.31 9.54
C GLY A 136 -10.11 -6.53 9.25
N HIS A 137 -9.83 -7.32 8.20
CA HIS A 137 -10.67 -8.47 7.86
C HIS A 137 -10.72 -9.52 8.97
N GLY A 138 -11.94 -10.01 9.23
CA GLY A 138 -12.21 -11.16 10.09
C GLY A 138 -12.22 -12.50 9.35
N PRO A 139 -12.49 -13.61 10.05
CA PRO A 139 -12.70 -14.91 9.43
C PRO A 139 -13.80 -14.85 8.35
N PHE A 140 -13.60 -15.50 7.22
CA PHE A 140 -14.49 -15.44 6.05
C PHE A 140 -14.70 -14.04 5.45
N ALA A 141 -13.81 -13.10 5.76
CA ALA A 141 -13.71 -11.76 5.16
C ALA A 141 -15.07 -11.03 5.07
N HIS A 142 -15.60 -10.74 3.86
CA HIS A 142 -16.86 -9.99 3.70
C HIS A 142 -18.07 -10.64 4.37
N PHE A 143 -18.09 -11.97 4.50
CA PHE A 143 -19.14 -12.65 5.30
C PHE A 143 -19.13 -12.19 6.76
N PHE A 144 -17.94 -11.95 7.31
CA PHE A 144 -17.82 -11.43 8.67
C PHE A 144 -18.34 -9.98 8.75
N ASP A 145 -18.07 -9.18 7.73
CA ASP A 145 -18.60 -7.82 7.65
C ASP A 145 -20.14 -7.83 7.64
N ASP A 146 -20.76 -8.61 6.75
CA ASP A 146 -22.19 -8.64 6.55
C ASP A 146 -22.96 -9.23 7.75
N HIS A 147 -22.41 -10.24 8.41
CA HIS A 147 -23.12 -10.98 9.45
C HIS A 147 -22.75 -10.58 10.88
N VAL A 148 -21.56 -10.02 11.08
CA VAL A 148 -21.06 -9.63 12.41
C VAL A 148 -20.93 -8.12 12.51
N LEU A 149 -20.11 -7.48 11.66
CA LEU A 149 -19.79 -6.05 11.77
C LEU A 149 -20.99 -5.16 11.44
N ALA A 150 -21.81 -5.55 10.48
CA ALA A 150 -23.02 -4.79 10.10
C ALA A 150 -24.03 -4.62 11.25
N ARG A 151 -23.87 -5.30 12.38
CA ARG A 151 -24.68 -5.11 13.59
C ARG A 151 -24.28 -3.86 14.38
N PHE A 152 -23.13 -3.29 14.10
CA PHE A 152 -22.57 -2.13 14.79
C PHE A 152 -22.59 -0.90 13.85
N ALA A 153 -22.74 0.29 14.42
CA ALA A 153 -22.60 1.53 13.68
C ALA A 153 -21.11 1.79 13.37
N ALA A 154 -20.83 2.31 12.18
CA ALA A 154 -19.49 2.79 11.85
C ALA A 154 -19.15 4.06 12.68
N PRO A 155 -17.87 4.35 12.94
CA PRO A 155 -17.47 5.60 13.56
C PRO A 155 -18.00 6.81 12.78
N ALA A 156 -18.47 7.84 13.48
CA ALA A 156 -18.97 9.07 12.86
C ALA A 156 -17.84 9.80 12.12
N HIS A 157 -18.12 10.27 10.90
CA HIS A 157 -17.23 11.13 10.14
C HIS A 157 -18.05 12.12 9.30
N PRO A 158 -17.62 13.40 9.14
CA PRO A 158 -18.40 14.43 8.41
C PRO A 158 -18.73 14.06 6.96
N SER A 159 -17.85 13.33 6.27
CA SER A 159 -18.04 12.89 4.87
C SER A 159 -18.66 11.48 4.74
N ARG A 160 -19.10 10.87 5.83
CA ARG A 160 -19.64 9.51 5.85
C ARG A 160 -21.15 9.53 6.04
N ASP A 161 -21.85 8.62 5.33
CA ASP A 161 -23.26 8.40 5.57
C ASP A 161 -23.48 7.96 7.04
N PRO A 162 -24.35 8.66 7.81
CA PRO A 162 -24.66 8.31 9.20
C PRO A 162 -25.25 6.89 9.35
N ALA A 163 -25.85 6.34 8.30
CA ALA A 163 -26.39 4.99 8.28
C ALA A 163 -25.33 3.90 8.01
N LYS A 164 -24.10 4.28 7.68
CA LYS A 164 -23.03 3.31 7.39
C LYS A 164 -22.80 2.40 8.59
N ARG A 165 -22.72 1.09 8.31
CA ARG A 165 -22.36 0.07 9.29
C ARG A 165 -20.86 -0.13 9.34
N LEU A 166 -20.41 -0.67 10.47
CA LEU A 166 -18.99 -0.99 10.70
C LEU A 166 -18.52 -2.00 9.64
N SER A 167 -17.34 -1.77 9.11
CA SER A 167 -16.68 -2.61 8.09
C SER A 167 -15.27 -2.99 8.50
N HIS A 168 -14.65 -3.90 7.76
CA HIS A 168 -13.25 -4.25 7.97
C HIS A 168 -12.31 -3.06 7.74
N GLU A 169 -12.63 -2.12 6.85
CA GLU A 169 -11.83 -0.90 6.69
C GLU A 169 -11.83 -0.06 7.97
N ASP A 170 -12.97 0.08 8.65
CA ASP A 170 -13.06 0.82 9.90
C ASP A 170 -12.23 0.15 11.01
N LEU A 171 -12.26 -1.20 11.07
CA LEU A 171 -11.40 -1.97 11.98
C LEU A 171 -9.92 -1.83 11.61
N GLY A 172 -9.61 -1.86 10.31
CA GLY A 172 -8.26 -1.66 9.79
C GLY A 172 -7.69 -0.32 10.24
N GLN A 173 -8.44 0.76 10.09
CA GLN A 173 -8.06 2.09 10.57
C GLN A 173 -7.80 2.10 12.08
N ALA A 174 -8.69 1.48 12.87
CA ALA A 174 -8.51 1.42 14.32
C ALA A 174 -7.26 0.62 14.72
N ILE A 175 -6.94 -0.48 14.02
CA ILE A 175 -5.72 -1.27 14.25
C ILE A 175 -4.48 -0.43 13.90
N VAL A 176 -4.49 0.24 12.75
CA VAL A 176 -3.39 1.11 12.29
C VAL A 176 -3.10 2.22 13.30
N GLU A 177 -4.14 2.91 13.78
CA GLU A 177 -3.97 4.10 14.61
C GLU A 177 -3.75 3.81 16.11
N ARG A 178 -4.14 2.62 16.59
CA ARG A 178 -4.06 2.28 18.02
C ARG A 178 -3.04 1.20 18.33
N GLU A 179 -2.96 0.18 17.49
CA GLU A 179 -2.17 -1.02 17.79
C GLU A 179 -0.80 -1.01 17.06
N LEU A 180 -0.74 -0.39 15.88
CA LEU A 180 0.45 -0.38 15.03
C LEU A 180 1.11 1.00 14.95
N ALA A 181 0.53 2.03 15.58
CA ALA A 181 0.98 3.41 15.47
C ALA A 181 2.47 3.59 15.79
N ASP A 182 2.95 3.05 16.91
CA ASP A 182 4.33 3.21 17.34
C ASP A 182 5.33 2.56 16.36
N LEU A 183 4.96 1.39 15.81
CA LEU A 183 5.78 0.72 14.80
C LEU A 183 5.82 1.55 13.50
N ILE A 184 4.67 2.06 13.04
CA ILE A 184 4.57 2.88 11.83
C ILE A 184 5.41 4.15 11.98
N VAL A 185 5.24 4.86 13.09
CA VAL A 185 6.04 6.07 13.40
C VAL A 185 7.53 5.76 13.52
N GLY A 186 7.89 4.55 13.90
CA GLY A 186 9.29 4.11 14.04
C GLY A 186 9.99 3.78 12.71
N LEU A 187 9.28 3.59 11.62
CA LEU A 187 9.87 3.35 10.30
C LEU A 187 10.68 4.55 9.81
N ARG A 188 11.84 4.30 9.18
CA ARG A 188 12.76 5.37 8.72
C ARG A 188 13.28 5.18 7.31
N ARG A 189 12.87 4.14 6.62
CA ARG A 189 13.33 3.85 5.25
C ARG A 189 12.41 2.89 4.51
N ALA A 190 12.39 3.03 3.19
CA ALA A 190 11.86 2.05 2.25
C ALA A 190 12.98 1.13 1.72
N PRO A 191 12.67 -0.04 1.15
CA PRO A 191 13.63 -0.83 0.40
C PRO A 191 14.21 -0.04 -0.78
N ALA A 192 15.53 -0.08 -0.96
CA ALA A 192 16.20 0.54 -2.09
C ALA A 192 17.47 -0.24 -2.46
N ALA A 193 17.90 -0.13 -3.73
CA ALA A 193 19.12 -0.77 -4.20
C ALA A 193 20.35 -0.29 -3.41
N GLU A 194 20.39 1.00 -3.10
CA GLU A 194 21.31 1.62 -2.14
C GLU A 194 20.48 2.00 -0.91
N PRO A 195 20.78 1.46 0.29
CA PRO A 195 19.94 1.67 1.49
C PRO A 195 19.72 3.15 1.83
N ALA A 196 20.72 4.00 1.61
CA ALA A 196 20.62 5.44 1.86
C ALA A 196 19.58 6.15 0.99
N LEU A 197 19.33 5.68 -0.25
CA LEU A 197 18.31 6.25 -1.14
C LEU A 197 16.88 5.93 -0.68
N GLY A 198 16.72 4.91 0.17
CA GLY A 198 15.44 4.59 0.78
C GLY A 198 15.21 5.29 2.11
N ALA A 199 16.21 5.95 2.68
CA ALA A 199 16.11 6.63 3.97
C ALA A 199 15.17 7.86 3.87
N PHE A 200 14.45 8.14 4.95
CA PHE A 200 13.67 9.37 5.09
C PHE A 200 14.59 10.57 5.31
N ALA A 201 14.13 11.76 4.96
CA ALA A 201 14.83 12.97 5.33
C ALA A 201 14.78 13.20 6.85
N GLU A 202 15.66 14.05 7.36
CA GLU A 202 15.74 14.37 8.78
C GLU A 202 14.40 14.95 9.27
N GLY A 203 13.89 14.41 10.38
CA GLY A 203 12.60 14.81 10.96
C GLY A 203 11.37 14.18 10.33
N GLU A 204 11.49 13.48 9.21
CA GLU A 204 10.35 12.78 8.59
C GLU A 204 9.96 11.51 9.35
N ALA A 205 8.65 11.30 9.48
CA ALA A 205 8.05 10.08 9.98
C ALA A 205 6.70 9.84 9.30
N ILE A 206 6.28 8.58 9.19
CA ILE A 206 4.94 8.24 8.72
C ILE A 206 3.94 8.52 9.83
N GLU A 207 2.91 9.29 9.54
CA GLU A 207 1.79 9.44 10.47
C GLU A 207 0.76 8.33 10.21
N PRO A 208 0.35 7.57 11.24
CA PRO A 208 -0.62 6.48 11.10
C PRO A 208 -1.92 6.91 10.42
N ARG A 209 -2.36 8.16 10.62
CA ARG A 209 -3.56 8.72 9.98
C ARG A 209 -3.45 8.80 8.45
N TRP A 210 -2.23 8.91 7.88
CA TRP A 210 -2.04 8.87 6.43
C TRP A 210 -2.36 7.49 5.86
N ILE A 211 -1.95 6.45 6.58
CA ILE A 211 -2.27 5.06 6.22
C ILE A 211 -3.79 4.84 6.30
N SER A 212 -4.42 5.23 7.40
CA SER A 212 -5.88 5.15 7.59
C SER A 212 -6.64 5.87 6.48
N PHE A 213 -6.17 7.06 6.08
CA PHE A 213 -6.77 7.84 4.99
C PHE A 213 -6.65 7.11 3.64
N LEU A 214 -5.45 6.58 3.31
CA LEU A 214 -5.22 5.88 2.05
C LEU A 214 -6.08 4.62 1.92
N ILE A 215 -6.24 3.83 2.99
CA ILE A 215 -6.99 2.56 2.95
C ILE A 215 -8.50 2.72 3.14
N SER A 216 -8.99 3.93 3.42
CA SER A 216 -10.42 4.16 3.63
C SER A 216 -11.22 3.99 2.35
N LYS A 217 -12.32 3.22 2.41
CA LYS A 217 -13.27 2.97 1.32
C LYS A 217 -14.72 3.15 1.82
N PRO A 218 -15.53 4.08 1.28
CA PRO A 218 -15.13 5.09 0.28
C PRO A 218 -14.11 6.09 0.82
N PRO A 219 -13.39 6.78 -0.07
CA PRO A 219 -12.43 7.80 0.35
C PRO A 219 -13.10 8.85 1.24
N LEU A 220 -12.45 9.18 2.34
CA LEU A 220 -12.91 10.25 3.22
C LEU A 220 -12.33 11.57 2.73
N ALA A 221 -13.16 12.61 2.63
CA ALA A 221 -12.67 13.94 2.36
C ALA A 221 -12.04 14.50 3.64
N ASP A 222 -10.75 14.72 3.63
CA ASP A 222 -10.03 15.34 4.73
C ASP A 222 -9.03 16.37 4.20
N PRO A 223 -9.36 17.66 4.26
CA PRO A 223 -8.48 18.73 3.79
C PRO A 223 -7.23 18.90 4.68
N THR A 224 -7.21 18.33 5.87
CA THR A 224 -6.04 18.38 6.78
C THR A 224 -4.97 17.35 6.42
N MET A 225 -5.25 16.43 5.51
CA MET A 225 -4.25 15.51 4.99
C MET A 225 -3.26 16.22 4.07
N PRO A 226 -1.96 15.92 4.15
CA PRO A 226 -0.96 16.47 3.25
C PRO A 226 -1.36 16.31 1.78
N LEU A 227 -1.09 17.32 0.98
CA LEU A 227 -1.47 17.33 -0.44
C LEU A 227 -0.93 16.11 -1.20
N TRP A 228 0.31 15.70 -0.90
CA TRP A 228 0.92 14.53 -1.53
C TRP A 228 0.18 13.22 -1.19
N VAL A 229 -0.32 13.06 0.04
CA VAL A 229 -1.12 11.89 0.46
C VAL A 229 -2.45 11.88 -0.30
N ARG A 230 -3.12 13.03 -0.39
CA ARG A 230 -4.38 13.19 -1.14
C ARG A 230 -4.22 12.85 -2.63
N ARG A 231 -3.11 13.26 -3.25
CA ARG A 231 -2.81 12.98 -4.67
C ARG A 231 -2.54 11.51 -4.94
N LEU A 232 -2.06 10.76 -3.96
CA LEU A 232 -1.78 9.33 -4.08
C LEU A 232 -2.94 8.41 -3.66
N GLN A 233 -3.97 8.96 -3.01
CA GLN A 233 -5.15 8.21 -2.55
C GLN A 233 -5.86 7.43 -3.69
N PRO A 234 -5.93 7.93 -4.95
CA PRO A 234 -6.51 7.14 -6.05
C PRO A 234 -5.81 5.80 -6.33
N LEU A 235 -4.59 5.57 -5.86
CA LEU A 235 -3.95 4.25 -5.94
C LEU A 235 -4.64 3.19 -5.08
N PHE A 236 -5.49 3.59 -4.13
CA PHE A 236 -6.23 2.69 -3.24
C PHE A 236 -7.74 2.67 -3.51
N SER A 237 -8.27 3.66 -4.24
CA SER A 237 -9.71 3.80 -4.48
C SER A 237 -10.09 4.32 -5.88
N GLY A 238 -9.17 4.24 -6.84
CA GLY A 238 -9.37 4.67 -8.22
C GLY A 238 -10.02 3.61 -9.14
N ILE A 239 -9.98 3.87 -10.44
CA ILE A 239 -10.46 2.95 -11.50
C ILE A 239 -9.65 1.65 -11.47
N PHE A 240 -8.36 1.73 -11.22
CA PHE A 240 -7.47 0.64 -10.86
C PHE A 240 -6.79 0.98 -9.53
N THR A 241 -6.44 -0.03 -8.76
CA THR A 241 -5.79 0.14 -7.46
C THR A 241 -4.63 -0.83 -7.34
N VAL A 242 -3.68 -0.56 -6.44
CA VAL A 242 -2.60 -1.50 -6.14
C VAL A 242 -3.12 -2.84 -5.62
N ASP A 243 -4.25 -2.82 -4.92
CA ASP A 243 -5.02 -3.99 -4.48
C ASP A 243 -5.50 -4.80 -5.69
N ASN A 244 -6.21 -4.17 -6.64
CA ASN A 244 -6.70 -4.85 -7.85
C ASN A 244 -5.56 -5.39 -8.71
N LEU A 245 -4.45 -4.67 -8.83
CA LEU A 245 -3.29 -5.08 -9.61
C LEU A 245 -2.61 -6.33 -9.06
N ASP A 246 -2.70 -6.59 -7.75
CA ASP A 246 -2.23 -7.84 -7.18
C ASP A 246 -3.28 -8.95 -7.34
N TYR A 247 -4.52 -8.76 -6.83
CA TYR A 247 -5.45 -9.88 -6.77
C TYR A 247 -5.87 -10.39 -8.15
N VAL A 248 -6.07 -9.51 -9.15
CA VAL A 248 -6.44 -9.96 -10.51
C VAL A 248 -5.39 -10.92 -11.08
N ARG A 249 -4.10 -10.65 -10.88
CA ARG A 249 -3.03 -11.55 -11.34
C ARG A 249 -2.89 -12.78 -10.45
N ARG A 250 -2.96 -12.60 -9.13
CA ARG A 250 -2.78 -13.68 -8.14
C ARG A 250 -3.92 -14.68 -8.20
N ASP A 251 -5.15 -14.21 -8.21
CA ASP A 251 -6.33 -15.07 -8.27
C ASP A 251 -6.41 -15.79 -9.61
N ALA A 252 -6.17 -15.11 -10.74
CA ALA A 252 -6.10 -15.74 -12.05
C ALA A 252 -5.06 -16.87 -12.09
N TYR A 253 -3.86 -16.62 -11.59
CA TYR A 253 -2.78 -17.62 -11.56
C TYR A 253 -3.14 -18.84 -10.71
N LEU A 254 -3.69 -18.60 -9.51
CA LEU A 254 -3.97 -19.69 -8.55
C LEU A 254 -5.29 -20.41 -8.80
N THR A 255 -6.29 -19.75 -9.42
CA THR A 255 -7.54 -20.41 -9.85
C THR A 255 -7.39 -21.12 -11.20
N GLY A 256 -6.41 -20.73 -12.00
CA GLY A 256 -6.27 -21.19 -13.39
C GLY A 256 -7.24 -20.53 -14.36
N VAL A 257 -7.92 -19.44 -13.96
CA VAL A 257 -8.81 -18.67 -14.83
C VAL A 257 -7.98 -17.87 -15.84
N ALA A 258 -8.25 -18.03 -17.11
CA ALA A 258 -7.57 -17.33 -18.21
C ALA A 258 -8.12 -15.91 -18.36
N THR A 259 -7.48 -14.93 -17.76
CA THR A 259 -7.88 -13.50 -17.83
C THR A 259 -7.25 -12.75 -19.00
N GLY A 260 -6.37 -13.42 -19.76
CA GLY A 260 -5.56 -12.75 -20.77
C GLY A 260 -4.33 -12.04 -20.20
N PRO A 261 -3.52 -11.41 -21.05
CA PRO A 261 -2.30 -10.71 -20.63
C PRO A 261 -2.63 -9.43 -19.86
N ILE A 262 -1.87 -9.14 -18.82
CA ILE A 262 -1.95 -7.90 -18.03
C ILE A 262 -0.58 -7.23 -18.08
N ASP A 263 -0.49 -6.06 -18.69
CA ASP A 263 0.74 -5.26 -18.79
C ASP A 263 0.74 -4.16 -17.71
N ALA A 264 0.91 -4.56 -16.45
CA ALA A 264 0.98 -3.64 -15.32
C ALA A 264 2.18 -2.68 -15.40
N ASP A 265 3.29 -3.13 -15.99
CA ASP A 265 4.48 -2.30 -16.19
C ASP A 265 4.23 -1.16 -17.17
N ARG A 266 3.55 -1.44 -18.28
CA ARG A 266 3.16 -0.41 -19.22
C ARG A 266 2.18 0.58 -18.60
N LEU A 267 1.17 0.09 -17.88
CA LEU A 267 0.22 0.96 -17.18
C LEU A 267 0.95 1.90 -16.23
N ARG A 268 1.85 1.39 -15.40
CA ARG A 268 2.64 2.19 -14.45
C ARG A 268 3.56 3.20 -15.13
N ARG A 269 4.18 2.85 -16.26
CA ARG A 269 5.09 3.74 -17.00
C ARG A 269 4.40 4.93 -17.65
N TYR A 270 3.12 4.81 -17.99
CA TYR A 270 2.33 5.88 -18.59
C TYR A 270 1.48 6.66 -17.60
N CYS A 271 1.50 6.28 -16.31
CA CYS A 271 0.86 7.05 -15.26
C CYS A 271 1.81 8.12 -14.69
N PHE A 272 1.25 9.24 -14.30
CA PHE A 272 1.95 10.36 -13.68
C PHE A 272 1.02 11.14 -12.76
N ILE A 273 1.58 11.96 -11.87
CA ILE A 273 0.82 12.89 -11.07
C ILE A 273 0.76 14.23 -11.79
N SER A 274 -0.45 14.74 -11.98
CA SER A 274 -0.76 16.07 -12.50
C SER A 274 -1.31 16.95 -11.36
N GLU A 275 -1.51 18.24 -11.63
CA GLU A 275 -2.21 19.16 -10.72
C GLU A 275 -3.62 18.64 -10.33
N ARG A 276 -4.25 17.84 -11.20
CA ARG A 276 -5.57 17.24 -10.97
C ARG A 276 -5.51 15.87 -10.29
N GLY A 277 -4.32 15.37 -9.94
CA GLY A 277 -4.09 14.06 -9.34
C GLY A 277 -3.54 13.04 -10.32
N LEU A 278 -3.79 11.74 -10.06
CA LEU A 278 -3.31 10.62 -10.87
C LEU A 278 -3.89 10.69 -12.30
N ALA A 279 -3.02 10.69 -13.28
CA ALA A 279 -3.35 10.78 -14.69
C ALA A 279 -2.66 9.65 -15.48
N LEU A 280 -3.27 9.28 -16.60
CA LEU A 280 -2.75 8.29 -17.54
C LEU A 280 -2.53 8.95 -18.90
N TYR A 281 -1.31 8.85 -19.43
CA TYR A 281 -1.00 9.29 -20.78
C TYR A 281 -1.62 8.35 -21.82
N GLU A 282 -2.18 8.90 -22.90
CA GLU A 282 -2.97 8.20 -23.90
C GLU A 282 -2.39 6.84 -24.36
N PRO A 283 -1.09 6.67 -24.67
CA PRO A 283 -0.52 5.37 -25.06
C PRO A 283 -0.64 4.27 -24.00
N GLY A 284 -0.96 4.62 -22.77
CA GLY A 284 -1.23 3.69 -21.67
C GLY A 284 -2.65 3.12 -21.66
N LEU A 285 -3.61 3.72 -22.41
CA LEU A 285 -5.02 3.30 -22.39
C LEU A 285 -5.20 1.83 -22.74
N GLY A 286 -4.48 1.30 -23.73
CA GLY A 286 -4.57 -0.12 -24.09
C GLY A 286 -4.19 -1.06 -22.92
N ALA A 287 -3.21 -0.69 -22.08
CA ALA A 287 -2.88 -1.48 -20.90
C ALA A 287 -3.98 -1.39 -19.82
N LEU A 288 -4.61 -0.22 -19.66
CA LEU A 288 -5.75 -0.05 -18.77
C LEU A 288 -6.95 -0.89 -19.24
N GLU A 289 -7.30 -0.85 -20.51
CA GLU A 289 -8.40 -1.65 -21.10
C GLU A 289 -8.16 -3.16 -20.91
N MET A 290 -6.94 -3.64 -21.16
CA MET A 290 -6.55 -5.03 -20.92
C MET A 290 -6.75 -5.42 -19.44
N PHE A 291 -6.30 -4.57 -18.52
CA PHE A 291 -6.46 -4.80 -17.10
C PHE A 291 -7.94 -4.82 -16.67
N LEU A 292 -8.74 -3.85 -17.11
CA LEU A 292 -10.18 -3.80 -16.80
C LEU A 292 -10.93 -5.00 -17.36
N THR A 293 -10.56 -5.44 -18.57
CA THR A 293 -11.11 -6.65 -19.19
C THR A 293 -10.75 -7.90 -18.37
N ALA A 294 -9.49 -8.05 -17.99
CA ALA A 294 -9.04 -9.16 -17.15
C ALA A 294 -9.81 -9.24 -15.82
N ARG A 295 -10.08 -8.08 -15.22
CA ARG A 295 -10.87 -7.99 -13.97
C ARG A 295 -12.32 -8.45 -14.11
N LEU A 296 -12.92 -8.38 -15.31
CA LEU A 296 -14.29 -8.85 -15.55
C LEU A 296 -14.41 -10.37 -15.58
N PHE A 297 -13.31 -11.10 -15.73
CA PHE A 297 -13.31 -12.57 -15.75
C PHE A 297 -13.14 -13.21 -14.37
N LEU A 298 -12.85 -12.42 -13.34
CA LEU A 298 -12.70 -12.84 -11.95
C LEU A 298 -13.86 -12.35 -11.10
#